data_029103ed037b39cbebf76cd7f7f28b79
#
_entry.id   029103ed037b39cbebf76cd7f7f28b79
#
_cell.length_a   1.000
_cell.length_b   1.000
_cell.length_c   1.000
_cell.angle_alpha   90.00
_cell.angle_beta   90.00
_cell.angle_gamma   90.00
#
_symmetry.space_group_name_H-M   'P 1'
#
loop_
_entity.id
_entity.type
_entity.pdbx_description
1 polymer ?
#
loop_
_entity_poly.entity_id
_entity_poly.type
_entity_poly.pdbx_seq_one_letter_code
_entity_poly.pdbx_strand_id
1 'polypeptide(L)'
;MDLSTTYLGLKLRSPLVVASSPLQKDIANIKKMEENGAGAVVLHSLFEEQLRADAAELEQRLAEQEDSFAEAQSYLPQISPFKLGPVEYLKHIREAKEAVSIPIIASLNGSTGEGWVDYAKQIAEAGADALELNIFHVPTELETPGTAIEEGYVEIVRSVKEAVDIPIAVKLSPYFSSLPSIA
;
A
#
# COMPACT_ATOMS: atom_id res chain seq x y z
N MET A 1 8.13 0.50 -33.74
CA MET A 1 8.58 1.66 -32.96
C MET A 1 8.99 1.13 -31.59
N ASP A 2 10.17 1.47 -31.10
CA ASP A 2 10.59 1.14 -29.75
C ASP A 2 9.92 2.13 -28.77
N LEU A 3 9.14 1.60 -27.81
CA LEU A 3 8.44 2.38 -26.78
C LEU A 3 9.06 2.16 -25.39
N SER A 4 10.21 1.48 -25.32
CA SER A 4 10.87 1.20 -24.06
C SER A 4 11.27 2.51 -23.37
N THR A 5 11.16 2.52 -22.04
CA THR A 5 11.52 3.66 -21.20
C THR A 5 12.02 3.20 -19.84
N THR A 6 12.39 4.14 -18.99
CA THR A 6 12.78 3.86 -17.61
C THR A 6 11.90 4.67 -16.66
N TYR A 7 11.35 4.00 -15.65
CA TYR A 7 10.57 4.60 -14.56
C TYR A 7 11.00 3.99 -13.24
N LEU A 8 11.27 4.78 -12.23
CA LEU A 8 11.78 4.34 -10.91
C LEU A 8 13.05 3.47 -11.00
N GLY A 9 13.91 3.69 -12.01
CA GLY A 9 15.05 2.81 -12.28
C GLY A 9 14.70 1.49 -12.97
N LEU A 10 13.42 1.17 -13.11
CA LEU A 10 12.92 -0.05 -13.76
C LEU A 10 12.85 0.15 -15.28
N LYS A 11 13.30 -0.84 -16.06
CA LYS A 11 13.15 -0.84 -17.51
C LYS A 11 11.75 -1.30 -17.87
N LEU A 12 11.00 -0.44 -18.56
CA LEU A 12 9.65 -0.72 -19.02
C LEU A 12 9.65 -0.94 -20.54
N ARG A 13 8.90 -1.92 -21.00
CA ARG A 13 8.69 -2.18 -22.45
C ARG A 13 7.82 -1.13 -23.13
N SER A 14 7.03 -0.37 -22.37
CA SER A 14 6.21 0.74 -22.83
C SER A 14 6.02 1.78 -21.71
N PRO A 15 5.69 3.05 -22.03
CA PRO A 15 5.46 4.08 -21.02
C PRO A 15 4.09 3.97 -20.33
N LEU A 16 3.28 2.97 -20.68
CA LEU A 16 1.95 2.77 -20.10
C LEU A 16 2.07 2.07 -18.76
N VAL A 17 1.82 2.80 -17.69
CA VAL A 17 1.73 2.26 -16.33
C VAL A 17 0.26 2.29 -15.90
N VAL A 18 -0.28 1.10 -15.58
CA VAL A 18 -1.67 0.99 -15.11
C VAL A 18 -1.74 1.49 -13.67
N ALA A 19 -2.56 2.53 -13.44
CA ALA A 19 -2.73 3.12 -12.12
C ALA A 19 -3.52 2.20 -11.17
N SER A 20 -3.31 2.39 -9.86
CA SER A 20 -4.02 1.69 -8.80
C SER A 20 -5.54 1.75 -8.96
N SER A 21 -6.19 0.61 -8.98
CA SER A 21 -7.65 0.47 -9.05
C SER A 21 -8.12 -0.90 -8.53
N PRO A 22 -9.42 -1.11 -8.28
CA PRO A 22 -9.94 -2.43 -7.89
C PRO A 22 -9.76 -3.54 -8.94
N LEU A 23 -9.51 -3.20 -10.21
CA LEU A 23 -9.33 -4.17 -11.28
C LEU A 23 -8.13 -5.11 -11.04
N GLN A 24 -7.09 -4.61 -10.37
CA GLN A 24 -5.89 -5.40 -10.05
C GLN A 24 -6.10 -6.41 -8.91
N LYS A 25 -7.27 -6.46 -8.27
CA LYS A 25 -7.60 -7.53 -7.31
C LYS A 25 -7.68 -8.91 -7.95
N ASP A 26 -7.91 -8.96 -9.27
CA ASP A 26 -7.96 -10.20 -10.05
C ASP A 26 -6.67 -10.34 -10.90
N ILE A 27 -5.93 -11.42 -10.65
CA ILE A 27 -4.70 -11.76 -11.40
C ILE A 27 -4.98 -11.91 -12.90
N ALA A 28 -6.16 -12.40 -13.29
CA ALA A 28 -6.51 -12.52 -14.70
C ALA A 28 -6.58 -11.13 -15.37
N ASN A 29 -6.98 -10.09 -14.67
CA ASN A 29 -6.96 -8.74 -15.20
C ASN A 29 -5.53 -8.20 -15.34
N ILE A 30 -4.64 -8.50 -14.37
CA ILE A 30 -3.22 -8.11 -14.45
C ILE A 30 -2.56 -8.73 -15.69
N LYS A 31 -2.82 -10.01 -15.99
CA LYS A 31 -2.38 -10.67 -17.23
C LYS A 31 -2.88 -9.96 -18.48
N LYS A 32 -4.18 -9.61 -18.52
CA LYS A 32 -4.76 -8.85 -19.64
C LYS A 32 -4.12 -7.47 -19.81
N MET A 33 -3.77 -6.80 -18.73
CA MET A 33 -3.05 -5.51 -18.78
C MET A 33 -1.68 -5.68 -19.45
N GLU A 34 -0.93 -6.71 -19.07
CA GLU A 34 0.32 -7.07 -19.73
C GLU A 34 0.13 -7.40 -21.19
N GLU A 35 -0.83 -8.26 -21.56
CA GLU A 35 -1.14 -8.65 -22.94
C GLU A 35 -1.50 -7.43 -23.81
N ASN A 36 -2.17 -6.43 -23.23
CA ASN A 36 -2.56 -5.20 -23.91
C ASN A 36 -1.48 -4.10 -23.87
N GLY A 37 -0.24 -4.44 -23.50
CA GLY A 37 0.92 -3.56 -23.68
C GLY A 37 1.28 -2.70 -22.49
N ALA A 38 0.74 -2.94 -21.31
CA ALA A 38 1.21 -2.27 -20.10
C ALA A 38 2.71 -2.52 -19.88
N GLY A 39 3.44 -1.47 -19.51
CA GLY A 39 4.85 -1.54 -19.12
C GLY A 39 5.05 -1.87 -17.65
N ALA A 40 4.11 -1.49 -16.79
CA ALA A 40 4.05 -1.84 -15.37
C ALA A 40 2.60 -1.75 -14.86
N VAL A 41 2.34 -2.34 -13.71
CA VAL A 41 1.04 -2.27 -13.02
C VAL A 41 1.24 -1.81 -11.58
N VAL A 42 0.49 -0.78 -11.18
CA VAL A 42 0.34 -0.40 -9.77
C VAL A 42 -0.84 -1.16 -9.19
N LEU A 43 -0.63 -1.96 -8.17
CA LEU A 43 -1.69 -2.73 -7.51
C LEU A 43 -2.68 -1.80 -6.79
N HIS A 44 -3.87 -2.32 -6.44
CA HIS A 44 -4.78 -1.61 -5.56
C HIS A 44 -4.10 -1.26 -4.24
N SER A 45 -4.47 -0.12 -3.65
CA SER A 45 -3.82 0.33 -2.42
C SER A 45 -4.18 -0.55 -1.23
N LEU A 46 -3.17 -0.84 -0.42
CA LEU A 46 -3.35 -1.35 0.93
C LEU A 46 -3.68 -0.16 1.84
N PHE A 47 -4.80 -0.20 2.56
CA PHE A 47 -5.22 0.84 3.48
C PHE A 47 -5.05 0.37 4.92
N GLU A 48 -4.14 1.00 5.67
CA GLU A 48 -3.93 0.70 7.09
C GLU A 48 -5.20 0.88 7.93
N GLU A 49 -5.96 1.95 7.67
CA GLU A 49 -7.21 2.23 8.40
C GLU A 49 -8.23 1.11 8.26
N GLN A 50 -8.37 0.54 7.06
CA GLN A 50 -9.27 -0.58 6.82
C GLN A 50 -8.80 -1.84 7.58
N LEU A 51 -7.50 -2.14 7.54
CA LEU A 51 -6.95 -3.28 8.26
C LEU A 51 -7.16 -3.16 9.77
N ARG A 52 -7.03 -1.94 10.31
CA ARG A 52 -7.28 -1.68 11.74
C ARG A 52 -8.75 -1.78 12.09
N ALA A 53 -9.65 -1.29 11.23
CA ALA A 53 -11.09 -1.42 11.41
C ALA A 53 -11.55 -2.88 11.37
N ASP A 54 -11.06 -3.67 10.39
CA ASP A 54 -11.38 -5.10 10.27
C ASP A 54 -10.87 -5.89 11.49
N ALA A 55 -9.69 -5.54 12.00
CA ALA A 55 -9.13 -6.14 13.22
C ALA A 55 -9.96 -5.83 14.46
N ALA A 56 -10.37 -4.57 14.64
CA ALA A 56 -11.21 -4.15 15.76
C ALA A 56 -12.61 -4.80 15.72
N GLU A 57 -13.22 -4.92 14.54
CA GLU A 57 -14.50 -5.60 14.36
C GLU A 57 -14.40 -7.10 14.74
N LEU A 58 -13.29 -7.75 14.37
CA LEU A 58 -13.08 -9.15 14.74
C LEU A 58 -12.87 -9.31 16.24
N GLU A 59 -12.09 -8.43 16.88
CA GLU A 59 -11.93 -8.44 18.35
C GLU A 59 -13.27 -8.27 19.07
N GLN A 60 -14.10 -7.35 18.61
CA GLN A 60 -15.43 -7.13 19.18
C GLN A 60 -16.31 -8.39 19.03
N ARG A 61 -16.34 -9.02 17.85
CA ARG A 61 -17.10 -10.25 17.63
C ARG A 61 -16.62 -11.42 18.49
N LEU A 62 -15.30 -11.53 18.72
CA LEU A 62 -14.74 -12.56 19.58
C LEU A 62 -15.12 -12.31 21.04
N ALA A 63 -15.06 -11.05 21.52
CA ALA A 63 -15.48 -10.69 22.87
C ALA A 63 -16.97 -10.95 23.12
N GLU A 64 -17.84 -10.65 22.14
CA GLU A 64 -19.28 -10.94 22.22
C GLU A 64 -19.58 -12.45 22.27
N GLN A 65 -18.74 -13.28 21.61
CA GLN A 65 -18.85 -14.73 21.68
C GLN A 65 -18.35 -15.31 23.02
N GLU A 66 -17.32 -14.74 23.62
CA GLU A 66 -16.81 -15.13 24.94
C GLU A 66 -17.84 -14.89 26.05
N ASP A 67 -18.56 -13.77 25.97
CA ASP A 67 -19.64 -13.46 26.93
C ASP A 67 -20.85 -14.36 26.79
N SER A 68 -21.02 -15.02 25.61
CA SER A 68 -22.17 -15.91 25.34
C SER A 68 -21.97 -17.36 25.87
N PHE A 69 -20.74 -17.80 26.11
CA PHE A 69 -20.41 -19.16 26.52
C PHE A 69 -19.35 -19.19 27.63
N ALA A 70 -19.77 -19.30 28.86
CA ALA A 70 -18.88 -19.39 30.04
C ALA A 70 -17.86 -20.56 30.03
N GLU A 71 -18.03 -21.54 29.16
CA GLU A 71 -17.14 -22.70 29.00
C GLU A 71 -16.13 -22.57 27.85
N ALA A 72 -16.22 -21.53 27.00
CA ALA A 72 -15.38 -21.39 25.81
C ALA A 72 -14.07 -20.67 26.05
N GLN A 73 -13.79 -20.17 27.25
CA GLN A 73 -12.62 -19.30 27.56
C GLN A 73 -11.24 -19.95 27.35
N SER A 74 -11.16 -21.26 27.09
CA SER A 74 -9.86 -21.95 27.00
C SER A 74 -9.46 -22.44 25.61
N TYR A 75 -10.30 -22.28 24.57
CA TYR A 75 -10.07 -22.93 23.26
C TYR A 75 -9.84 -21.95 22.09
N LEU A 76 -10.08 -20.66 22.24
CA LEU A 76 -9.82 -19.71 21.16
C LEU A 76 -8.37 -19.21 21.22
N PRO A 77 -7.59 -19.35 20.13
CA PRO A 77 -6.26 -18.73 20.08
C PRO A 77 -6.41 -17.22 20.19
N GLN A 78 -5.60 -16.59 21.03
CA GLN A 78 -5.50 -15.12 21.05
C GLN A 78 -5.05 -14.68 19.66
N ILE A 79 -5.97 -14.19 18.87
CA ILE A 79 -5.69 -13.62 17.54
C ILE A 79 -5.24 -12.20 17.82
N SER A 80 -3.92 -12.00 17.79
CA SER A 80 -3.37 -10.64 17.79
C SER A 80 -3.88 -9.88 16.56
N PRO A 81 -4.31 -8.62 16.68
CA PRO A 81 -4.68 -7.76 15.53
C PRO A 81 -3.62 -7.76 14.43
N PHE A 82 -2.35 -7.89 14.79
CA PHE A 82 -1.23 -8.06 13.88
C PHE A 82 -1.25 -9.36 13.05
N LYS A 83 -2.02 -10.40 13.44
CA LYS A 83 -2.12 -11.64 12.66
C LYS A 83 -3.13 -11.59 11.53
N LEU A 84 -3.99 -10.59 11.50
CA LEU A 84 -4.90 -10.29 10.39
C LEU A 84 -4.29 -9.31 9.40
N GLY A 85 -3.02 -8.96 9.58
CA GLY A 85 -2.27 -8.00 8.77
C GLY A 85 -2.45 -8.20 7.26
N PRO A 86 -1.63 -7.57 6.43
CA PRO A 86 -1.80 -7.52 4.98
C PRO A 86 -1.56 -8.88 4.28
N VAL A 87 -1.79 -10.02 4.95
CA VAL A 87 -1.44 -11.37 4.46
C VAL A 87 -1.98 -11.62 3.06
N GLU A 88 -3.24 -11.26 2.80
CA GLU A 88 -3.86 -11.43 1.49
C GLU A 88 -3.23 -10.52 0.44
N TYR A 89 -2.91 -9.27 0.81
CA TYR A 89 -2.25 -8.34 -0.09
C TYR A 89 -0.83 -8.78 -0.42
N LEU A 90 -0.06 -9.22 0.56
CA LEU A 90 1.29 -9.75 0.37
C LEU A 90 1.30 -11.05 -0.47
N LYS A 91 0.32 -11.91 -0.27
CA LYS A 91 0.10 -13.08 -1.12
C LYS A 91 -0.21 -12.66 -2.55
N HIS A 92 -1.09 -11.66 -2.73
CA HIS A 92 -1.45 -11.14 -4.03
C HIS A 92 -0.26 -10.53 -4.78
N ILE A 93 0.66 -9.83 -4.10
CA ILE A 93 1.93 -9.37 -4.69
C ILE A 93 2.71 -10.55 -5.27
N ARG A 94 2.91 -11.63 -4.50
CA ARG A 94 3.65 -12.82 -4.96
C ARG A 94 2.98 -13.47 -6.17
N GLU A 95 1.67 -13.67 -6.11
CA GLU A 95 0.88 -14.23 -7.21
C GLU A 95 0.95 -13.36 -8.48
N ALA A 96 0.89 -12.04 -8.34
CA ALA A 96 1.04 -11.11 -9.45
C ALA A 96 2.45 -11.20 -10.07
N LYS A 97 3.50 -11.25 -9.23
CA LYS A 97 4.89 -11.42 -9.68
C LYS A 97 5.15 -12.74 -10.41
N GLU A 98 4.49 -13.81 -10.01
CA GLU A 98 4.55 -15.10 -10.70
C GLU A 98 3.76 -15.11 -12.00
N ALA A 99 2.71 -14.30 -12.09
CA ALA A 99 1.74 -14.32 -13.19
C ALA A 99 2.15 -13.52 -14.42
N VAL A 100 2.99 -12.46 -14.26
CA VAL A 100 3.39 -11.55 -15.34
C VAL A 100 4.89 -11.23 -15.29
N SER A 101 5.44 -10.75 -16.41
CA SER A 101 6.86 -10.40 -16.55
C SER A 101 7.13 -8.90 -16.36
N ILE A 102 6.08 -8.07 -16.40
CA ILE A 102 6.19 -6.62 -16.18
C ILE A 102 6.31 -6.28 -14.70
N PRO A 103 6.96 -5.16 -14.37
CA PRO A 103 7.07 -4.71 -12.98
C PRO A 103 5.72 -4.56 -12.28
N ILE A 104 5.68 -5.04 -11.04
CA ILE A 104 4.56 -4.91 -10.11
C ILE A 104 4.93 -3.89 -9.05
N ILE A 105 4.20 -2.79 -9.03
CA ILE A 105 4.35 -1.68 -8.09
C ILE A 105 3.25 -1.82 -7.04
N ALA A 106 3.60 -2.02 -5.78
CA ALA A 106 2.62 -2.04 -4.71
C ALA A 106 2.18 -0.61 -4.37
N SER A 107 0.98 -0.45 -3.81
CA SER A 107 0.47 0.85 -3.37
C SER A 107 0.06 0.79 -1.91
N LEU A 108 0.53 1.73 -1.11
CA LEU A 108 0.29 1.82 0.32
C LEU A 108 -0.36 3.15 0.68
N ASN A 109 -1.37 3.10 1.52
CA ASN A 109 -1.97 4.23 2.22
C ASN A 109 -1.89 3.95 3.73
N GLY A 110 -0.88 4.50 4.39
CA GLY A 110 -0.72 4.41 5.83
C GLY A 110 -1.43 5.56 6.55
N SER A 111 -1.70 5.37 7.81
CA SER A 111 -2.30 6.39 8.69
C SER A 111 -1.42 6.74 9.88
N THR A 112 -0.44 5.89 10.20
CA THR A 112 0.51 6.11 11.30
C THR A 112 1.95 6.05 10.80
N GLY A 113 2.87 6.73 11.50
CA GLY A 113 4.30 6.70 11.16
C GLY A 113 4.88 5.28 11.16
N GLU A 114 4.52 4.47 12.15
CA GLU A 114 4.94 3.06 12.23
C GLU A 114 4.32 2.22 11.11
N GLY A 115 3.02 2.42 10.81
CA GLY A 115 2.32 1.69 9.77
C GLY A 115 2.94 1.90 8.38
N TRP A 116 3.37 3.12 8.04
CA TRP A 116 4.08 3.38 6.78
C TRP A 116 5.34 2.53 6.64
N VAL A 117 6.15 2.45 7.69
CA VAL A 117 7.42 1.73 7.68
C VAL A 117 7.22 0.22 7.69
N ASP A 118 6.36 -0.28 8.55
CA ASP A 118 6.16 -1.72 8.74
C ASP A 118 5.51 -2.38 7.52
N TYR A 119 4.49 -1.74 6.93
CA TYR A 119 3.89 -2.26 5.71
C TYR A 119 4.80 -2.12 4.50
N ALA A 120 5.61 -1.05 4.41
CA ALA A 120 6.60 -0.92 3.34
C ALA A 120 7.63 -2.05 3.35
N LYS A 121 8.16 -2.43 4.53
CA LYS A 121 9.06 -3.58 4.67
C LYS A 121 8.44 -4.88 4.22
N GLN A 122 7.23 -5.18 4.70
CA GLN A 122 6.51 -6.39 4.33
C GLN A 122 6.22 -6.47 2.82
N ILE A 123 5.88 -5.34 2.20
CA ILE A 123 5.66 -5.22 0.75
C ILE A 123 6.96 -5.50 -0.02
N ALA A 124 8.08 -4.94 0.42
CA ALA A 124 9.39 -5.18 -0.17
C ALA A 124 9.79 -6.66 -0.06
N GLU A 125 9.61 -7.28 1.11
CA GLU A 125 9.85 -8.71 1.36
C GLU A 125 8.93 -9.62 0.53
N ALA A 126 7.73 -9.16 0.19
CA ALA A 126 6.82 -9.89 -0.70
C ALA A 126 7.27 -9.88 -2.16
N GLY A 127 8.27 -9.06 -2.53
CA GLY A 127 8.89 -9.03 -3.85
C GLY A 127 8.31 -8.00 -4.82
N ALA A 128 7.66 -6.94 -4.32
CA ALA A 128 7.26 -5.80 -5.15
C ALA A 128 8.51 -5.15 -5.79
N ASP A 129 8.42 -4.73 -7.06
CA ASP A 129 9.53 -4.07 -7.77
C ASP A 129 9.71 -2.60 -7.35
N ALA A 130 8.63 -1.98 -6.89
CA ALA A 130 8.60 -0.61 -6.35
C ALA A 130 7.39 -0.41 -5.44
N LEU A 131 7.39 0.69 -4.72
CA LEU A 131 6.31 1.09 -3.81
C LEU A 131 5.78 2.48 -4.18
N GLU A 132 4.47 2.60 -4.38
CA GLU A 132 3.76 3.88 -4.46
C GLU A 132 3.20 4.24 -3.08
N LEU A 133 3.67 5.36 -2.50
CA LEU A 133 3.08 5.94 -1.30
C LEU A 133 1.94 6.86 -1.70
N ASN A 134 0.71 6.46 -1.38
CA ASN A 134 -0.48 7.26 -1.60
C ASN A 134 -0.76 8.07 -0.33
N ILE A 135 0.01 9.17 -0.14
CA ILE A 135 -0.15 10.04 1.02
C ILE A 135 -1.29 11.00 0.73
N PHE A 136 -2.44 10.76 1.36
CA PHE A 136 -3.62 11.60 1.21
C PHE A 136 -4.09 12.04 2.58
N HIS A 137 -3.70 13.25 2.96
CA HIS A 137 -4.10 13.88 4.22
C HIS A 137 -5.03 15.07 3.93
N VAL A 138 -6.20 15.07 4.56
CA VAL A 138 -7.13 16.21 4.55
C VAL A 138 -7.04 16.86 5.94
N PRO A 139 -6.34 17.99 6.07
CA PRO A 139 -6.24 18.67 7.36
C PRO A 139 -7.60 19.24 7.75
N THR A 140 -8.06 18.90 8.97
CA THR A 140 -9.35 19.37 9.52
C THR A 140 -9.16 20.40 10.63
N GLU A 141 -7.94 20.56 11.10
CA GLU A 141 -7.61 21.49 12.18
C GLU A 141 -7.23 22.85 11.62
N LEU A 142 -7.97 23.88 12.01
CA LEU A 142 -7.81 25.25 11.49
C LEU A 142 -6.46 25.91 11.86
N GLU A 143 -5.82 25.46 12.93
CA GLU A 143 -4.59 26.03 13.44
C GLU A 143 -3.32 25.34 12.95
N THR A 144 -3.44 24.22 12.21
CA THR A 144 -2.28 23.52 11.68
C THR A 144 -1.73 24.27 10.47
N PRO A 145 -0.49 24.82 10.53
CA PRO A 145 0.08 25.54 9.41
C PRO A 145 0.41 24.60 8.26
N GLY A 146 0.29 25.07 7.01
CA GLY A 146 0.59 24.29 5.81
C GLY A 146 2.00 23.69 5.81
N THR A 147 2.99 24.39 6.34
CA THR A 147 4.37 23.90 6.48
C THR A 147 4.48 22.64 7.35
N ALA A 148 3.70 22.54 8.43
CA ALA A 148 3.71 21.34 9.27
C ALA A 148 3.12 20.13 8.54
N ILE A 149 2.13 20.35 7.66
CA ILE A 149 1.56 19.30 6.81
C ILE A 149 2.61 18.84 5.78
N GLU A 150 3.28 19.78 5.11
CA GLU A 150 4.34 19.49 4.13
C GLU A 150 5.52 18.75 4.78
N GLU A 151 5.96 19.17 5.96
CA GLU A 151 6.99 18.49 6.75
C GLU A 151 6.59 17.03 7.06
N GLY A 152 5.31 16.78 7.41
CA GLY A 152 4.80 15.43 7.62
C GLY A 152 4.93 14.52 6.39
N TYR A 153 4.67 15.04 5.18
CA TYR A 153 4.90 14.29 3.94
C TYR A 153 6.38 13.93 3.75
N VAL A 154 7.28 14.90 3.96
CA VAL A 154 8.73 14.68 3.85
C VAL A 154 9.22 13.65 4.86
N GLU A 155 8.70 13.69 6.09
CA GLU A 155 9.08 12.75 7.14
C GLU A 155 8.64 11.31 6.82
N ILE A 156 7.41 11.12 6.34
CA ILE A 156 6.91 9.81 5.89
C ILE A 156 7.83 9.26 4.80
N VAL A 157 8.11 10.05 3.76
CA VAL A 157 8.95 9.60 2.65
C VAL A 157 10.35 9.25 3.12
N ARG A 158 10.96 10.05 4.01
CA ARG A 158 12.29 9.80 4.57
C ARG A 158 12.29 8.48 5.36
N SER A 159 11.35 8.30 6.28
CA SER A 159 11.26 7.11 7.12
C SER A 159 11.10 5.83 6.30
N VAL A 160 10.23 5.86 5.28
CA VAL A 160 10.04 4.71 4.40
C VAL A 160 11.28 4.46 3.55
N LYS A 161 11.91 5.52 3.01
CA LYS A 161 13.13 5.38 2.18
C LYS A 161 14.33 4.82 2.95
N GLU A 162 14.44 5.10 4.23
CA GLU A 162 15.45 4.51 5.12
C GLU A 162 15.18 3.05 5.45
N ALA A 163 13.91 2.62 5.33
CA ALA A 163 13.47 1.29 5.75
C ALA A 163 13.46 0.25 4.63
N VAL A 164 13.44 0.65 3.36
CA VAL A 164 13.36 -0.26 2.20
C VAL A 164 14.32 0.14 1.09
N ASP A 165 14.84 -0.87 0.37
CA ASP A 165 15.77 -0.68 -0.76
C ASP A 165 15.05 -0.56 -2.12
N ILE A 166 13.74 -0.90 -2.21
CA ILE A 166 13.00 -0.79 -3.44
C ILE A 166 12.69 0.68 -3.79
N PRO A 167 12.60 1.05 -5.08
CA PRO A 167 12.24 2.39 -5.49
C PRO A 167 10.87 2.84 -4.96
N ILE A 168 10.76 4.14 -4.65
CA ILE A 168 9.55 4.74 -4.09
C ILE A 168 9.03 5.82 -5.04
N ALA A 169 7.74 5.76 -5.36
CA ALA A 169 6.96 6.84 -5.94
C ALA A 169 6.08 7.48 -4.87
N VAL A 170 5.92 8.79 -4.91
CA VAL A 170 5.01 9.51 -4.01
C VAL A 170 3.86 10.09 -4.81
N LYS A 171 2.64 9.70 -4.46
CA LYS A 171 1.44 10.24 -5.08
C LYS A 171 0.91 11.40 -4.23
N LEU A 172 1.00 12.59 -4.79
CA LEU A 172 0.60 13.83 -4.14
C LEU A 172 -0.82 14.23 -4.55
N SER A 173 -1.55 14.88 -3.64
CA SER A 173 -2.80 15.56 -3.98
C SER A 173 -2.54 16.86 -4.73
N PRO A 174 -3.53 17.42 -5.45
CA PRO A 174 -3.38 18.71 -6.12
C PRO A 174 -3.56 19.92 -5.18
N TYR A 175 -3.78 19.70 -3.89
CA TYR A 175 -4.20 20.75 -2.94
C TYR A 175 -3.06 21.46 -2.22
N PHE A 176 -1.85 21.37 -2.74
CA PHE A 176 -0.72 22.17 -2.26
C PHE A 176 -0.72 23.56 -2.90
N SER A 177 -0.30 24.57 -2.14
CA SER A 177 -0.15 25.94 -2.67
C SER A 177 0.88 26.01 -3.81
N SER A 178 1.90 25.15 -3.76
CA SER A 178 2.92 25.00 -4.81
C SER A 178 3.39 23.54 -4.88
N LEU A 179 2.85 22.78 -5.82
CA LEU A 179 3.33 21.41 -6.08
C LEU A 179 4.83 21.34 -6.40
N PRO A 180 5.41 22.24 -7.19
CA PRO A 180 6.86 22.23 -7.44
C PRO A 180 7.72 22.50 -6.20
N SER A 181 7.14 23.11 -5.16
CA SER A 181 7.86 23.40 -3.92
C SER A 181 7.95 22.21 -3.00
N ILE A 182 6.88 21.38 -2.98
CA ILE A 182 6.82 20.17 -2.13
C ILE A 182 7.50 18.96 -2.80
N ALA A 183 7.53 18.90 -4.13
CA ALA A 183 8.14 17.81 -4.90
C ALA A 183 9.66 17.93 -4.98
#